data_d170f75b749251f0ce43591f069a8ed3
#
_entry.id   d170f75b749251f0ce43591f069a8ed3
#
_cell.length_a   1.000
_cell.length_b   1.000
_cell.length_c   1.000
_cell.angle_alpha   90.00
_cell.angle_beta   90.00
_cell.angle_gamma   90.00
#
_symmetry.space_group_name_H-M   'P 1'
#
loop_
_entity.id
_entity.type
_entity.pdbx_description
1 polymer ?
#
loop_
_entity_poly.entity_id
_entity_poly.type
_entity_poly.pdbx_seq_one_letter_code
_entity_poly.pdbx_strand_id
1 'polypeptide(L)'
;MKIIMIKKKGCNPCKIFEPTIKNIAKKNHLEYKSVQAEDMPENMRPEIFPYFYLLNGEDLLESWAGTSTKKMSKVLGRHLPNFSFNE
;
A
#
# COMPACT_ATOMS: atom_id res chain seq x y z
N MET A 1 12.80 -1.12 -1.59
CA MET A 1 11.53 -0.38 -1.63
C MET A 1 10.56 -0.91 -0.58
N LYS A 2 9.64 -0.08 -0.17
CA LYS A 2 8.69 -0.40 0.89
C LYS A 2 7.30 0.07 0.52
N ILE A 3 6.30 -0.75 0.84
CA ILE A 3 4.90 -0.36 0.75
C ILE A 3 4.38 -0.16 2.17
N ILE A 4 3.76 0.99 2.40
CA ILE A 4 3.07 1.27 3.66
C ILE A 4 1.58 1.34 3.37
N MET A 5 0.79 0.57 4.13
CA MET A 5 -0.67 0.60 4.05
C MET A 5 -1.23 1.31 5.27
N ILE A 6 -1.99 2.35 5.05
CA ILE A 6 -2.71 3.04 6.12
C ILE A 6 -4.10 2.45 6.22
N LYS A 7 -4.44 1.98 7.39
CA LYS A 7 -5.75 1.37 7.65
C LYS A 7 -6.37 1.97 8.91
N LYS A 8 -7.62 1.69 9.15
CA LYS A 8 -8.33 2.17 10.35
C LYS A 8 -9.19 1.07 10.93
N LYS A 9 -9.60 1.24 12.18
CA LYS A 9 -10.50 0.31 12.84
C LYS A 9 -11.84 0.26 12.11
N GLY A 10 -12.39 -0.94 11.96
CA GLY A 10 -13.68 -1.12 11.29
C GLY A 10 -13.64 -1.01 9.78
N CYS A 11 -12.47 -0.91 9.17
CA CYS A 11 -12.34 -0.86 7.73
C CYS A 11 -12.34 -2.27 7.15
N ASN A 12 -13.50 -2.74 6.67
CA ASN A 12 -13.60 -4.06 6.06
C ASN A 12 -12.78 -4.18 4.76
N PRO A 13 -12.79 -3.18 3.85
CA PRO A 13 -11.93 -3.24 2.67
C PRO A 13 -10.45 -3.38 3.02
N CYS A 14 -10.00 -2.75 4.10
CA CYS A 14 -8.61 -2.88 4.56
C CYS A 14 -8.30 -4.33 4.95
N LYS A 15 -9.19 -4.95 5.72
CA LYS A 15 -9.01 -6.33 6.17
C LYS A 15 -9.00 -7.31 5.01
N ILE A 16 -9.88 -7.10 4.05
CA ILE A 16 -10.00 -8.00 2.89
C ILE A 16 -8.79 -7.85 1.97
N PHE A 17 -8.31 -6.64 1.78
CA PHE A 17 -7.23 -6.37 0.83
C PHE A 17 -5.84 -6.63 1.39
N GLU A 18 -5.66 -6.57 2.70
CA GLU A 18 -4.33 -6.71 3.30
C GLU A 18 -3.59 -7.99 2.91
N PRO A 19 -4.22 -9.18 2.88
CA PRO A 19 -3.52 -10.37 2.42
C PRO A 19 -2.99 -10.26 0.99
N THR A 20 -3.76 -9.61 0.11
CA THR A 20 -3.37 -9.42 -1.28
C THR A 20 -2.12 -8.56 -1.38
N ILE A 21 -2.09 -7.41 -0.70
CA ILE A 21 -0.93 -6.52 -0.77
C ILE A 21 0.31 -7.13 -0.12
N LYS A 22 0.13 -7.90 0.95
CA LYS A 22 1.24 -8.62 1.58
C LYS A 22 1.87 -9.62 0.63
N ASN A 23 1.05 -10.38 -0.09
CA ASN A 23 1.53 -11.37 -1.05
C ASN A 23 2.29 -10.71 -2.20
N ILE A 24 1.77 -9.61 -2.70
CA ILE A 24 2.40 -8.87 -3.79
C ILE A 24 3.74 -8.28 -3.34
N ALA A 25 3.79 -7.71 -2.15
CA ALA A 25 5.02 -7.19 -1.60
C ALA A 25 6.07 -8.30 -1.47
N LYS A 26 5.67 -9.45 -0.95
CA LYS A 26 6.57 -10.59 -0.78
C LYS A 26 7.10 -11.10 -2.12
N LYS A 27 6.24 -11.24 -3.12
CA LYS A 27 6.66 -11.71 -4.45
C LYS A 27 7.63 -10.78 -5.14
N ASN A 28 7.52 -9.50 -4.88
CA ASN A 28 8.33 -8.49 -5.52
C ASN A 28 9.48 -7.99 -4.64
N HIS A 29 9.74 -8.69 -3.53
CA HIS A 29 10.82 -8.37 -2.60
C HIS A 29 10.72 -6.96 -2.02
N LEU A 30 9.49 -6.52 -1.77
CA LEU A 30 9.22 -5.24 -1.13
C LEU A 30 9.00 -5.45 0.37
N GLU A 31 9.49 -4.52 1.17
CA GLU A 31 9.11 -4.47 2.57
C GLU A 31 7.66 -4.04 2.68
N TYR A 32 6.96 -4.57 3.65
CA TYR A 32 5.57 -4.22 3.91
C TYR A 32 5.41 -3.76 5.35
N LYS A 33 4.68 -2.66 5.53
CA LYS A 33 4.34 -2.16 6.85
C LYS A 33 2.91 -1.64 6.82
N SER A 34 2.13 -1.92 7.87
CA SER A 34 0.82 -1.31 8.04
C SER A 34 0.85 -0.32 9.20
N VAL A 35 0.10 0.75 9.06
CA VAL A 35 -0.01 1.80 10.07
C VAL A 35 -1.49 2.09 10.29
N GLN A 36 -1.91 2.18 11.56
CA GLN A 36 -3.27 2.58 11.90
C GLN A 36 -3.38 4.10 11.79
N ALA A 37 -4.45 4.56 11.12
CA ALA A 37 -4.68 6.00 11.01
C ALA A 37 -4.81 6.66 12.39
N GLU A 38 -5.36 5.93 13.35
CA GLU A 38 -5.50 6.42 14.72
C GLU A 38 -4.16 6.76 15.39
N ASP A 39 -3.07 6.15 14.91
CA ASP A 39 -1.72 6.40 15.42
C ASP A 39 -1.02 7.54 14.69
N MET A 40 -1.66 8.14 13.69
CA MET A 40 -1.12 9.24 12.91
C MET A 40 -1.66 10.57 13.43
N PRO A 41 -0.88 11.68 13.30
CA PRO A 41 -1.44 12.99 13.57
C PRO A 41 -2.70 13.22 12.73
N GLU A 42 -3.71 13.83 13.34
CA GLU A 42 -5.01 13.97 12.70
C GLU A 42 -4.95 14.67 11.33
N ASN A 43 -4.11 15.70 11.23
CA ASN A 43 -3.97 16.46 9.99
C ASN A 43 -3.21 15.70 8.90
N MET A 44 -2.62 14.55 9.21
CA MET A 44 -1.89 13.72 8.24
C MET A 44 -2.66 12.48 7.83
N ARG A 45 -3.83 12.24 8.42
CA ARG A 45 -4.63 11.06 8.11
C ARG A 45 -5.27 11.19 6.73
N PRO A 46 -5.20 10.15 5.88
CA PRO A 46 -5.93 10.17 4.61
C PRO A 46 -7.44 10.11 4.84
N GLU A 47 -8.20 10.53 3.83
CA GLU A 47 -9.67 10.51 3.89
C GLU A 47 -10.25 9.21 3.36
N ILE A 48 -9.48 8.47 2.55
CA ILE A 48 -9.93 7.23 1.91
C ILE A 48 -9.04 6.10 2.39
N PHE A 49 -9.65 4.96 2.73
CA PHE A 49 -8.95 3.79 3.22
C PHE A 49 -9.32 2.55 2.41
N PRO A 50 -8.37 1.61 2.22
CA PRO A 50 -6.95 1.73 2.58
C PRO A 50 -6.23 2.76 1.72
N TYR A 51 -5.18 3.34 2.26
CA TYR A 51 -4.32 4.28 1.55
C TYR A 51 -2.90 3.73 1.54
N PHE A 52 -2.16 3.96 0.46
CA PHE A 52 -0.84 3.34 0.27
C PHE A 52 0.22 4.36 -0.08
N TYR A 53 1.43 4.09 0.40
CA TYR A 53 2.64 4.82 0.02
C TYR A 53 3.66 3.82 -0.50
N LEU A 54 4.31 4.17 -1.61
CA LEU A 54 5.46 3.43 -2.11
C LEU A 54 6.69 4.29 -1.89
N LEU A 55 7.66 3.76 -1.14
CA LEU A 55 8.87 4.49 -0.79
C LEU A 55 10.10 3.77 -1.29
N ASN A 56 11.13 4.55 -1.65
CA ASN A 56 12.47 4.06 -1.91
C ASN A 56 13.40 4.77 -0.93
N GLY A 57 13.78 4.07 0.15
CA GLY A 57 14.46 4.73 1.25
C GLY A 57 13.53 5.75 1.92
N GLU A 58 13.95 7.00 1.93
CA GLU A 58 13.13 8.09 2.47
C GLU A 58 12.30 8.81 1.41
N ASP A 59 12.49 8.44 0.14
CA ASP A 59 11.79 9.10 -0.96
C ASP A 59 10.42 8.50 -1.18
N LEU A 60 9.39 9.34 -1.15
CA LEU A 60 8.04 8.93 -1.51
C LEU A 60 7.92 8.94 -3.04
N LEU A 61 7.75 7.78 -3.64
CA LEU A 61 7.63 7.66 -5.09
C LEU A 61 6.20 7.90 -5.57
N GLU A 62 5.24 7.26 -4.95
CA GLU A 62 3.83 7.43 -5.29
C GLU A 62 2.94 7.10 -4.10
N SER A 63 1.70 7.57 -4.15
CA SER A 63 0.67 7.20 -3.19
C SER A 63 -0.65 6.98 -3.93
N TRP A 64 -1.49 6.11 -3.39
CA TRP A 64 -2.79 5.83 -3.99
C TRP A 64 -3.73 5.31 -2.92
N ALA A 65 -5.03 5.28 -3.24
CA ALA A 65 -6.06 4.84 -2.31
C ALA A 65 -6.93 3.75 -2.92
N GLY A 66 -7.58 2.97 -2.06
CA GLY A 66 -8.58 2.01 -2.45
C GLY A 66 -8.05 0.61 -2.68
N THR A 67 -8.91 -0.26 -3.21
CA THR A 67 -8.62 -1.68 -3.36
C THR A 67 -8.52 -2.12 -4.82
N SER A 68 -8.23 -1.19 -5.72
CA SER A 68 -8.08 -1.50 -7.14
C SER A 68 -6.73 -2.14 -7.41
N THR A 69 -6.74 -3.43 -7.73
CA THR A 69 -5.53 -4.15 -8.11
C THR A 69 -4.97 -3.64 -9.42
N LYS A 70 -5.84 -3.19 -10.33
CA LYS A 70 -5.41 -2.61 -11.61
C LYS A 70 -4.61 -1.33 -11.38
N LYS A 71 -5.09 -0.45 -10.52
CA LYS A 71 -4.38 0.79 -10.19
C LYS A 71 -3.05 0.50 -9.51
N MET A 72 -3.04 -0.42 -8.56
CA MET A 72 -1.84 -0.84 -7.86
C MET A 72 -0.81 -1.41 -8.84
N SER A 73 -1.24 -2.25 -9.78
CA SER A 73 -0.35 -2.84 -10.78
C SER A 73 0.29 -1.77 -11.65
N LYS A 74 -0.47 -0.74 -12.03
CA LYS A 74 0.08 0.37 -12.81
C LYS A 74 1.14 1.14 -12.03
N VAL A 75 0.86 1.43 -10.76
CA VAL A 75 1.80 2.15 -9.90
C VAL A 75 3.09 1.35 -9.73
N LEU A 76 2.96 0.09 -9.31
CA LEU A 76 4.13 -0.74 -9.05
C LEU A 76 4.91 -1.05 -10.32
N GLY A 77 4.22 -1.24 -11.44
CA GLY A 77 4.85 -1.50 -12.72
C GLY A 77 5.71 -0.34 -13.22
N ARG A 78 5.37 0.90 -12.82
CA ARG A 78 6.18 2.06 -13.20
C ARG A 78 7.52 2.11 -12.48
N HIS A 79 7.61 1.51 -11.30
CA HIS A 79 8.79 1.62 -10.44
C HIS A 79 9.57 0.32 -10.28
N LEU A 80 9.00 -0.81 -10.65
CA LEU A 80 9.61 -2.12 -10.49
C LEU A 80 9.81 -2.76 -11.88
N PRO A 81 11.05 -2.87 -12.37
CA PRO A 81 11.30 -3.36 -13.73
C PRO A 81 10.84 -4.80 -13.95
N ASN A 82 10.82 -5.62 -12.91
CA ASN A 82 10.41 -7.02 -13.01
C ASN A 82 9.14 -7.28 -12.22
N PHE A 83 8.25 -6.31 -12.18
CA PHE A 83 7.03 -6.43 -11.40
C PHE A 83 6.17 -7.60 -11.87
N SER A 84 5.75 -8.43 -10.93
CA SER A 84 4.86 -9.56 -11.17
C SER A 84 3.61 -9.39 -10.32
N PHE A 85 2.45 -9.28 -11.00
CA PHE A 85 1.16 -9.28 -10.35
C PHE A 85 0.56 -10.68 -10.48
N ASN A 86 0.93 -11.56 -9.57
CA ASN A 86 0.49 -12.94 -9.58
C ASN A 86 0.19 -13.34 -8.15
N GLU A 87 -1.07 -13.50 -7.84
CA GLU A 87 -1.50 -13.88 -6.50
C GLU A 87 -1.29 -15.36 -6.21
#